data_536c5a51c8defd6544fea11c79fd6703
#
_entry.id   536c5a51c8defd6544fea11c79fd6703
#
_cell.length_a   1.000
_cell.length_b   1.000
_cell.length_c   1.000
_cell.angle_alpha   90.00
_cell.angle_beta   90.00
_cell.angle_gamma   90.00
#
_symmetry.space_group_name_H-M   'P 1'
#
loop_
_entity.id
_entity.type
_entity.pdbx_description
1 polymer ?
#
loop_
_entity_poly.entity_id
_entity_poly.type
_entity_poly.pdbx_seq_one_letter_code
_entity_poly.pdbx_strand_id
1 'polypeptide(L)'
;MLKKNIIDLLNSQIGQEHFSSNLYLQMGAWCDNKGYSGCAKFLYEHADEEHIHMMKLFHYLSETGNLPVIGALSPPPTEWGDLKKLFEKILEHEKQITSSINNLVAKTFAEQDFSTFNFLQW
;
A
#
# COMPACT_ATOMS: atom_id res chain seq x y z
N MET A 1 1.96 -20.91 -13.28
CA MET A 1 1.42 -19.72 -13.97
C MET A 1 0.32 -19.08 -13.14
N LEU A 2 0.37 -17.77 -12.97
CA LEU A 2 -0.64 -17.03 -12.20
C LEU A 2 -1.96 -16.95 -12.98
N LYS A 3 -3.08 -17.12 -12.30
CA LYS A 3 -4.40 -16.91 -12.90
C LYS A 3 -4.67 -15.42 -13.06
N LYS A 4 -5.49 -15.05 -14.05
CA LYS A 4 -5.80 -13.65 -14.35
C LYS A 4 -6.36 -12.89 -13.14
N ASN A 5 -7.25 -13.50 -12.37
CA ASN A 5 -7.81 -12.83 -11.19
C ASN A 5 -6.76 -12.55 -10.09
N ILE A 6 -5.77 -13.41 -9.93
CA ILE A 6 -4.65 -13.18 -9.02
C ILE A 6 -3.77 -12.04 -9.53
N ILE A 7 -3.47 -12.03 -10.83
CA ILE A 7 -2.71 -10.93 -11.46
C ILE A 7 -3.45 -9.59 -11.25
N ASP A 8 -4.75 -9.56 -11.47
CA ASP A 8 -5.56 -8.36 -11.31
C ASP A 8 -5.56 -7.87 -9.84
N LEU A 9 -5.65 -8.81 -8.88
CA LEU A 9 -5.59 -8.47 -7.46
C LEU A 9 -4.21 -7.96 -7.04
N LEU A 10 -3.14 -8.55 -7.57
CA LEU A 10 -1.77 -8.08 -7.31
C LEU A 10 -1.56 -6.67 -7.86
N ASN A 11 -2.02 -6.40 -9.08
CA ASN A 11 -1.96 -5.05 -9.66
C ASN A 11 -2.81 -4.04 -8.87
N SER A 12 -3.97 -4.45 -8.39
CA SER A 12 -4.78 -3.62 -7.50
C SER A 12 -4.05 -3.30 -6.21
N GLN A 13 -3.37 -4.28 -5.62
CA GLN A 13 -2.61 -4.08 -4.39
C GLN A 13 -1.40 -3.16 -4.60
N ILE A 14 -0.73 -3.25 -5.75
CA ILE A 14 0.32 -2.30 -6.13
C ILE A 14 -0.21 -0.87 -6.07
N GLY A 15 -1.40 -0.62 -6.66
CA GLY A 15 -2.03 0.68 -6.63
C GLY A 15 -2.34 1.16 -5.22
N GLN A 16 -2.81 0.28 -4.34
CA GLN A 16 -3.12 0.60 -2.96
C GLN A 16 -1.87 0.95 -2.15
N GLU A 17 -0.79 0.19 -2.30
CA GLU A 17 0.48 0.48 -1.64
C GLU A 17 1.09 1.78 -2.16
N HIS A 18 0.97 2.03 -3.47
CA HIS A 18 1.43 3.26 -4.08
C HIS A 18 0.66 4.47 -3.55
N PHE A 19 -0.67 4.37 -3.47
CA PHE A 19 -1.51 5.41 -2.87
C PHE A 19 -1.14 5.64 -1.40
N SER A 20 -0.91 4.58 -0.64
CA SER A 20 -0.51 4.67 0.77
C SER A 20 0.80 5.45 0.93
N SER A 21 1.78 5.18 0.09
CA SER A 21 3.05 5.90 0.08
C SER A 21 2.82 7.40 -0.15
N ASN A 22 2.03 7.75 -1.16
CA ASN A 22 1.70 9.14 -1.46
C ASN A 22 0.90 9.81 -0.33
N LEU A 23 -0.04 9.08 0.28
CA LEU A 23 -0.83 9.59 1.40
C LEU A 23 0.06 9.95 2.59
N TYR A 24 0.95 9.05 2.99
CA TYR A 24 1.84 9.29 4.13
C TYR A 24 2.87 10.38 3.84
N LEU A 25 3.34 10.46 2.60
CA LEU A 25 4.20 11.55 2.17
C LEU A 25 3.50 12.92 2.32
N GLN A 26 2.24 13.00 1.87
CA GLN A 26 1.44 14.23 1.98
C GLN A 26 1.13 14.56 3.44
N MET A 27 0.80 13.56 4.25
CA MET A 27 0.58 13.74 5.69
C MET A 27 1.85 14.23 6.39
N GLY A 28 3.01 13.69 6.02
CA GLY A 28 4.31 14.15 6.52
C GLY A 28 4.57 15.61 6.21
N ALA A 29 4.28 16.03 4.97
CA ALA A 29 4.40 17.44 4.57
C ALA A 29 3.48 18.35 5.38
N TRP A 30 2.25 17.90 5.64
CA TRP A 30 1.32 18.64 6.50
C TRP A 30 1.87 18.80 7.92
N CYS A 31 2.43 17.73 8.50
CA CYS A 31 3.05 17.76 9.82
C CYS A 31 4.23 18.72 9.86
N ASP A 32 5.12 18.69 8.86
CA ASP A 32 6.24 19.63 8.75
C ASP A 32 5.76 21.07 8.69
N ASN A 33 4.73 21.33 7.90
CA ASN A 33 4.16 22.67 7.76
C ASN A 33 3.58 23.20 9.06
N LYS A 34 3.09 22.30 9.93
CA LYS A 34 2.54 22.66 11.25
C LYS A 34 3.58 22.64 12.37
N GLY A 35 4.82 22.31 12.07
CA GLY A 35 5.89 22.26 13.06
C GLY A 35 6.01 20.95 13.84
N TYR A 36 5.33 19.90 13.43
CA TYR A 36 5.37 18.58 14.05
C TYR A 36 6.46 17.70 13.41
N SER A 37 7.72 18.06 13.64
CA SER A 37 8.86 17.43 12.95
C SER A 37 9.03 15.93 13.26
N GLY A 38 8.74 15.49 14.48
CA GLY A 38 8.80 14.08 14.85
C GLY A 38 7.75 13.25 14.14
N CYS A 39 6.52 13.75 14.05
CA CYS A 39 5.45 13.11 13.31
C CYS A 39 5.75 13.07 11.80
N ALA A 40 6.31 14.16 11.26
CA ALA A 40 6.70 14.22 9.86
C ALA A 40 7.73 13.13 9.53
N LYS A 41 8.77 13.01 10.34
CA LYS A 41 9.80 11.98 10.17
C LYS A 41 9.20 10.58 10.17
N PHE A 42 8.33 10.26 11.13
CA PHE A 42 7.63 8.98 11.22
C PHE A 42 6.86 8.70 9.93
N LEU A 43 6.13 9.68 9.42
CA LEU A 43 5.30 9.51 8.23
C LEU A 43 6.11 9.39 6.95
N TYR A 44 7.23 10.10 6.83
CA TYR A 44 8.14 9.96 5.69
C TYR A 44 8.77 8.56 5.66
N GLU A 45 9.19 8.05 6.80
CA GLU A 45 9.71 6.69 6.91
C GLU A 45 8.64 5.65 6.54
N HIS A 46 7.41 5.88 6.98
CA HIS A 46 6.27 5.01 6.66
C HIS A 46 5.93 5.04 5.16
N ALA A 47 6.01 6.22 4.55
CA ALA A 47 5.84 6.37 3.10
C ALA A 47 6.89 5.54 2.33
N ASP A 48 8.14 5.55 2.78
CA ASP A 48 9.21 4.75 2.17
C ASP A 48 8.95 3.25 2.31
N GLU A 49 8.45 2.80 3.47
CA GLU A 49 8.09 1.40 3.69
C GLU A 49 6.98 0.95 2.73
N GLU A 50 5.95 1.76 2.54
CA GLU A 50 4.86 1.44 1.61
C GLU A 50 5.36 1.38 0.17
N HIS A 51 6.31 2.22 -0.20
CA HIS A 51 6.94 2.16 -1.51
C HIS A 51 7.71 0.84 -1.70
N ILE A 52 8.42 0.39 -0.68
CA ILE A 52 9.12 -0.91 -0.70
C ILE A 52 8.11 -2.05 -0.90
N HIS A 53 6.98 -2.02 -0.20
CA HIS A 53 5.90 -3.02 -0.37
C HIS A 53 5.38 -3.02 -1.79
N MET A 54 5.13 -1.86 -2.36
CA MET A 54 4.72 -1.72 -3.75
C MET A 54 5.72 -2.38 -4.71
N MET A 55 7.00 -2.11 -4.50
CA MET A 55 8.06 -2.66 -5.36
C MET A 55 8.21 -4.18 -5.22
N LYS A 56 7.97 -4.74 -4.04
CA LYS A 56 7.95 -6.20 -3.88
C LYS A 56 6.88 -6.86 -4.75
N LEU A 57 5.67 -6.31 -4.73
CA LEU A 57 4.56 -6.82 -5.56
C LEU A 57 4.88 -6.63 -7.05
N PHE A 58 5.40 -5.47 -7.41
CA PHE A 58 5.77 -5.13 -8.77
C PHE A 58 6.79 -6.13 -9.33
N HIS A 59 7.87 -6.38 -8.60
CA HIS A 59 8.91 -7.31 -9.02
C HIS A 59 8.42 -8.75 -9.07
N TYR A 60 7.56 -9.15 -8.12
CA TYR A 60 6.99 -10.49 -8.14
C TYR A 60 6.21 -10.75 -9.43
N LEU A 61 5.38 -9.80 -9.86
CA LEU A 61 4.66 -9.92 -11.13
C LEU A 61 5.62 -10.04 -12.31
N SER A 62 6.65 -9.18 -12.37
CA SER A 62 7.66 -9.23 -13.41
C SER A 62 8.39 -10.58 -13.44
N GLU A 63 8.83 -11.03 -12.28
CA GLU A 63 9.59 -12.28 -12.15
C GLU A 63 8.77 -13.52 -12.51
N THR A 64 7.46 -13.47 -12.37
CA THR A 64 6.54 -14.55 -12.75
C THR A 64 6.06 -14.44 -14.20
N GLY A 65 6.64 -13.55 -14.99
CA GLY A 65 6.35 -13.41 -16.41
C GLY A 65 5.11 -12.58 -16.71
N ASN A 66 4.65 -11.76 -15.78
CA ASN A 66 3.45 -10.94 -15.93
C ASN A 66 3.83 -9.46 -15.99
N LEU A 67 2.94 -8.64 -16.54
CA LEU A 67 3.16 -7.21 -16.63
C LEU A 67 2.56 -6.51 -15.41
N PRO A 68 3.40 -5.88 -14.55
CA PRO A 68 2.86 -4.97 -13.55
C PRO A 68 2.31 -3.73 -14.24
N VAL A 69 1.16 -3.27 -13.78
CA VAL A 69 0.48 -2.12 -14.38
C VAL A 69 0.35 -1.01 -13.33
N ILE A 70 0.92 0.15 -13.66
CA ILE A 70 0.77 1.35 -12.84
C ILE A 70 -0.47 2.09 -13.31
N GLY A 71 -1.48 2.13 -12.46
CA GLY A 71 -2.72 2.83 -12.75
C GLY A 71 -2.72 4.27 -12.26
N ALA A 72 -3.75 5.01 -12.64
CA ALA A 72 -3.97 6.35 -12.12
C ALA A 72 -4.30 6.31 -10.64
N LEU A 73 -3.81 7.29 -9.88
CA LEU A 73 -4.09 7.45 -8.46
C LEU A 73 -4.75 8.79 -8.20
N SER A 74 -5.72 8.79 -7.29
CA SER A 74 -6.30 10.04 -6.80
C SER A 74 -5.26 10.79 -5.96
N PRO A 75 -5.21 12.14 -6.03
CA PRO A 75 -4.32 12.89 -5.15
C PRO A 75 -4.78 12.74 -3.71
N PRO A 76 -3.85 12.60 -2.74
CA PRO A 76 -4.22 12.57 -1.33
C PRO A 76 -4.82 13.89 -0.88
N PRO A 77 -5.65 13.89 0.18
CA PRO A 77 -6.08 15.15 0.80
C PRO A 77 -4.88 15.95 1.31
N THR A 78 -5.05 17.26 1.41
CA THR A 78 -3.99 18.17 1.87
C THR A 78 -4.27 18.77 3.24
N GLU A 79 -5.39 18.45 3.87
CA GLU A 79 -5.78 19.00 5.17
C GLU A 79 -6.46 17.93 6.03
N TRP A 80 -6.06 17.82 7.29
CA TRP A 80 -6.58 16.83 8.23
C TRP A 80 -7.11 17.42 9.54
N GLY A 81 -7.12 18.76 9.66
CA GLY A 81 -7.64 19.45 10.83
C GLY A 81 -6.64 19.52 11.97
N ASP A 82 -6.43 18.41 12.69
CA ASP A 82 -5.48 18.33 13.79
C ASP A 82 -4.77 16.97 13.81
N LEU A 83 -3.78 16.79 14.69
CA LEU A 83 -3.03 15.53 14.80
C LEU A 83 -3.92 14.34 15.15
N LYS A 84 -4.91 14.52 16.01
CA LYS A 84 -5.81 13.44 16.39
C LYS A 84 -6.56 12.90 15.18
N LYS A 85 -7.11 13.79 14.37
CA LYS A 85 -7.84 13.43 13.14
C LYS A 85 -6.92 12.78 12.12
N LEU A 86 -5.70 13.29 11.99
CA LEU A 86 -4.71 12.70 11.09
C LEU A 86 -4.41 11.25 11.50
N PHE A 87 -4.12 10.99 12.76
CA PHE A 87 -3.83 9.63 13.24
C PHE A 87 -5.04 8.70 13.18
N GLU A 88 -6.24 9.23 13.39
CA GLU A 88 -7.48 8.45 13.17
C GLU A 88 -7.60 8.00 11.70
N LYS A 89 -7.25 8.86 10.76
CA LYS A 89 -7.24 8.53 9.33
C LYS A 89 -6.17 7.51 8.99
N ILE A 90 -5.00 7.59 9.60
CA ILE A 90 -3.94 6.59 9.44
C ILE A 90 -4.45 5.22 9.90
N LEU A 91 -5.06 5.15 11.07
CA LEU A 91 -5.60 3.89 11.60
C LEU A 91 -6.67 3.30 10.69
N GLU A 92 -7.60 4.13 10.22
CA GLU A 92 -8.63 3.71 9.28
C GLU A 92 -8.03 3.16 7.99
N HIS A 93 -7.03 3.87 7.43
CA HIS A 93 -6.35 3.47 6.21
C HIS A 93 -5.60 2.15 6.39
N GLU A 94 -4.87 1.98 7.49
CA GLU A 94 -4.15 0.73 7.80
C GLU A 94 -5.10 -0.45 7.91
N LYS A 95 -6.28 -0.27 8.49
CA LYS A 95 -7.30 -1.32 8.54
C LYS A 95 -7.79 -1.71 7.16
N GLN A 96 -7.97 -0.76 6.25
CA GLN A 96 -8.36 -1.02 4.87
C GLN A 96 -7.28 -1.81 4.12
N ILE A 97 -6.03 -1.42 4.26
CA ILE A 97 -4.90 -2.11 3.62
C ILE A 97 -4.76 -3.53 4.15
N THR A 98 -4.85 -3.72 5.46
CA THR A 98 -4.80 -5.05 6.09
C THR A 98 -5.93 -5.95 5.56
N SER A 99 -7.14 -5.41 5.46
CA SER A 99 -8.28 -6.14 4.91
C SER A 99 -8.05 -6.54 3.45
N SER A 100 -7.50 -5.64 2.66
CA SER A 100 -7.18 -5.89 1.24
C SER A 100 -6.16 -7.00 1.06
N ILE A 101 -5.08 -6.96 1.84
CA ILE A 101 -4.03 -7.99 1.81
C ILE A 101 -4.60 -9.34 2.26
N ASN A 102 -5.38 -9.36 3.34
CA ASN A 102 -5.99 -10.59 3.84
C ASN A 102 -6.92 -11.21 2.80
N ASN A 103 -7.66 -10.39 2.06
CA ASN A 103 -8.50 -10.86 0.96
C ASN A 103 -7.67 -11.49 -0.17
N LEU A 104 -6.57 -10.83 -0.53
CA LEU A 104 -5.64 -11.35 -1.54
C LEU A 104 -5.03 -12.68 -1.09
N VAL A 105 -4.56 -12.77 0.15
CA VAL A 105 -4.01 -14.01 0.71
C VAL A 105 -5.05 -15.12 0.68
N ALA A 106 -6.29 -14.84 1.10
CA ALA A 106 -7.37 -15.82 1.09
C ALA A 106 -7.68 -16.33 -0.32
N LYS A 107 -7.65 -15.44 -1.31
CA LYS A 107 -7.87 -15.81 -2.72
C LYS A 107 -6.77 -16.74 -3.26
N THR A 108 -5.51 -16.44 -2.94
CA THR A 108 -4.40 -17.32 -3.37
C THR A 108 -4.50 -18.71 -2.75
N PHE A 109 -4.87 -18.76 -1.47
CA PHE A 109 -5.08 -20.03 -0.77
C PHE A 109 -6.25 -20.82 -1.39
N ALA A 110 -7.38 -20.17 -1.62
CA ALA A 110 -8.58 -20.80 -2.19
C ALA A 110 -8.33 -21.36 -3.59
N GLU A 111 -7.49 -20.70 -4.38
CA GLU A 111 -7.13 -21.15 -5.73
C GLU A 111 -5.91 -22.07 -5.75
N GLN A 112 -5.38 -22.43 -4.59
CA GLN A 112 -4.21 -23.30 -4.45
C GLN A 112 -2.96 -22.71 -5.13
N ASP A 113 -2.88 -21.40 -5.24
CA ASP A 113 -1.68 -20.71 -5.68
C ASP A 113 -0.75 -20.52 -4.48
N PHE A 114 -0.12 -21.62 -4.09
CA PHE A 114 0.73 -21.63 -2.89
C PHE A 114 2.01 -20.83 -3.05
N SER A 115 2.48 -20.68 -4.29
CA SER A 115 3.65 -19.85 -4.57
C SER A 115 3.37 -18.37 -4.21
N THR A 116 2.25 -17.84 -4.70
CA THR A 116 1.84 -16.47 -4.38
C THR A 116 1.46 -16.34 -2.91
N PHE A 117 0.77 -17.34 -2.35
CA PHE A 117 0.46 -17.37 -0.92
C PHE A 117 1.72 -17.24 -0.08
N ASN A 118 2.76 -18.02 -0.37
CA ASN A 118 4.04 -17.95 0.35
C ASN A 118 4.72 -16.60 0.17
N PHE A 119 4.73 -16.06 -1.05
CA PHE A 119 5.28 -14.74 -1.31
C PHE A 119 4.63 -13.67 -0.45
N LEU A 120 3.31 -13.74 -0.23
CA LEU A 120 2.55 -12.73 0.51
C LEU A 120 2.74 -12.78 2.04
N GLN A 121 3.52 -13.73 2.56
CA GLN A 121 3.73 -13.86 4.01
C GLN A 121 4.76 -12.87 4.59
N TRP A 122 5.33 -12.02 3.75
CA TRP A 122 6.28 -10.97 4.20
C TRP A 122 5.68 -9.82 5.01
#